data_28c82381900695419234283c43d453db
#
_entry.id   28c82381900695419234283c43d453db
#
_cell.length_a   1.000
_cell.length_b   1.000
_cell.length_c   1.000
_cell.angle_alpha   90.00
_cell.angle_beta   90.00
_cell.angle_gamma   90.00
#
_symmetry.space_group_name_H-M   'P 1'
#
loop_
_entity.id
_entity.type
_entity.pdbx_description
1 polymer ?
#
loop_
_entity_poly.entity_id
_entity_poly.type
_entity_poly.pdbx_seq_one_letter_code
_entity_poly.pdbx_strand_id
1 'polypeptide(L)'
;MILDHSASTRRYGALAQAKGLLADWFEQAYRQRVRVAVLQTAGARPEWSFQGQRSGQALQAWLEQLGAGGGTPLLAGLVEAQAWLTSRRRQHPGEECQLLLVTDGRLRELEGLALPDCPIRVLDIELGPLRLGRAEELARRLGAEYLHLEEVPVV
;
A
#
# COMPACT_ATOMS: atom_id res chain seq x y z
N MET A 1 -4.78 1.89 -2.52
CA MET A 1 -3.46 1.44 -2.03
C MET A 1 -3.17 2.13 -0.71
N ILE A 2 -2.68 1.41 0.27
CA ILE A 2 -2.05 1.97 1.47
C ILE A 2 -0.54 1.84 1.27
N LEU A 3 0.18 2.94 1.45
CA LEU A 3 1.62 2.97 1.33
C LEU A 3 2.25 3.35 2.68
N ASP A 4 2.91 2.38 3.28
CA ASP A 4 3.76 2.58 4.44
C ASP A 4 5.18 2.89 3.96
N HIS A 5 5.59 4.15 4.13
CA HIS A 5 6.94 4.61 3.79
C HIS A 5 7.67 5.15 5.03
N SER A 6 7.59 4.42 6.12
CA SER A 6 8.28 4.73 7.37
C SER A 6 9.80 4.82 7.21
N ALA A 7 10.49 5.33 8.23
CA ALA A 7 11.96 5.48 8.19
C ALA A 7 12.71 4.16 7.96
N SER A 8 12.13 3.03 8.35
CA SER A 8 12.71 1.70 8.12
C SER A 8 12.83 1.34 6.63
N THR A 9 11.96 1.86 5.78
CA THR A 9 11.95 1.58 4.34
C THR A 9 13.13 2.20 3.57
N ARG A 10 13.91 3.08 4.19
CA ARG A 10 15.16 3.60 3.60
C ARG A 10 16.27 2.57 3.52
N ARG A 11 16.23 1.56 4.40
CA ARG A 11 17.30 0.57 4.49
C ARG A 11 17.33 -0.30 3.24
N TYR A 12 18.54 -0.63 2.80
CA TYR A 12 18.80 -1.52 1.66
C TYR A 12 18.14 -1.11 0.34
N GLY A 13 17.74 0.16 0.19
CA GLY A 13 17.10 0.63 -1.04
C GLY A 13 15.66 0.16 -1.25
N ALA A 14 15.01 -0.35 -0.20
CA ALA A 14 13.65 -0.90 -0.27
C ALA A 14 12.64 0.08 -0.89
N LEU A 15 12.65 1.33 -0.45
CA LEU A 15 11.76 2.35 -0.99
C LEU A 15 12.02 2.61 -2.48
N ALA A 16 13.29 2.65 -2.90
CA ALA A 16 13.63 2.88 -4.32
C ALA A 16 13.15 1.74 -5.22
N GLN A 17 13.33 0.50 -4.80
CA GLN A 17 12.83 -0.66 -5.55
C GLN A 17 11.30 -0.71 -5.57
N ALA A 18 10.65 -0.43 -4.44
CA ALA A 18 9.19 -0.35 -4.36
C ALA A 18 8.65 0.75 -5.30
N LYS A 19 9.29 1.91 -5.37
CA LYS A 19 8.91 2.98 -6.31
C LYS A 19 8.98 2.53 -7.78
N GLY A 20 10.01 1.80 -8.16
CA GLY A 20 10.12 1.24 -9.51
C GLY A 20 8.94 0.33 -9.84
N LEU A 21 8.64 -0.64 -8.98
CA LEU A 21 7.52 -1.55 -9.15
C LEU A 21 6.17 -0.82 -9.18
N LEU A 22 5.98 0.14 -8.27
CA LEU A 22 4.74 0.94 -8.22
C LEU A 22 4.57 1.82 -9.46
N ALA A 23 5.66 2.33 -10.04
CA ALA A 23 5.60 3.08 -11.29
C ALA A 23 5.07 2.23 -12.44
N ASP A 24 5.55 0.97 -12.55
CA ASP A 24 5.06 0.03 -13.55
C ASP A 24 3.58 -0.32 -13.34
N TRP A 25 3.16 -0.54 -12.09
CA TRP A 25 1.76 -0.82 -11.77
C TRP A 25 0.85 0.38 -12.03
N PHE A 26 1.32 1.59 -11.78
CA PHE A 26 0.56 2.81 -12.11
C PHE A 26 0.43 3.01 -13.62
N GLU A 27 1.45 2.66 -14.39
CA GLU A 27 1.36 2.68 -15.85
C GLU A 27 0.35 1.64 -16.37
N GLN A 28 0.36 0.44 -15.82
CA GLN A 28 -0.65 -0.58 -16.15
C GLN A 28 -2.06 -0.11 -15.77
N ALA A 29 -2.24 0.46 -14.59
CA ALA A 29 -3.52 1.03 -14.16
C ALA A 29 -4.00 2.15 -15.09
N TYR A 30 -3.09 2.97 -15.59
CA TYR A 30 -3.40 3.99 -16.59
C TYR A 30 -3.90 3.39 -17.90
N ARG A 31 -3.19 2.39 -18.43
CA ARG A 31 -3.58 1.68 -19.67
C ARG A 31 -4.94 0.99 -19.54
N GLN A 32 -5.21 0.42 -18.38
CA GLN A 32 -6.47 -0.26 -18.07
C GLN A 32 -7.58 0.68 -17.59
N ARG A 33 -7.31 1.99 -17.51
CA ARG A 33 -8.24 3.02 -17.01
C ARG A 33 -8.73 2.79 -15.58
N VAL A 34 -7.90 2.13 -14.77
CA VAL A 34 -8.19 1.88 -13.36
C VAL A 34 -8.08 3.18 -12.57
N ARG A 35 -8.98 3.37 -11.60
CA ARG A 35 -8.89 4.47 -10.63
C ARG A 35 -8.01 4.06 -9.47
N VAL A 36 -7.17 4.96 -9.02
CA VAL A 36 -6.23 4.71 -7.92
C VAL A 36 -6.51 5.68 -6.77
N ALA A 37 -6.66 5.13 -5.57
CA ALA A 37 -6.67 5.87 -4.32
C ALA A 37 -5.40 5.52 -3.54
N VAL A 38 -4.73 6.51 -2.99
CA VAL A 38 -3.47 6.35 -2.25
C VAL A 38 -3.58 6.99 -0.88
N LEU A 39 -3.44 6.17 0.13
CA LEU A 39 -3.37 6.56 1.54
C LEU A 39 -1.95 6.31 2.05
N GLN A 40 -1.28 7.36 2.49
CA GLN A 40 0.04 7.26 3.11
C GLN A 40 -0.09 7.04 4.62
N THR A 41 0.71 6.14 5.16
CA THR A 41 0.75 5.85 6.60
C THR A 41 2.13 6.15 7.19
N ALA A 42 2.66 7.32 6.91
CA ALA A 42 3.87 7.83 7.54
C ALA A 42 3.53 9.02 8.45
N GLY A 43 4.29 9.21 9.52
CA GLY A 43 4.06 10.29 10.47
C GLY A 43 3.03 9.95 11.55
N ALA A 44 2.25 10.94 11.99
CA ALA A 44 1.33 10.80 13.12
C ALA A 44 -0.06 10.25 12.72
N ARG A 45 -0.48 10.50 11.49
CA ARG A 45 -1.81 10.13 10.97
C ARG A 45 -1.74 9.71 9.51
N PRO A 46 -2.67 8.84 9.06
CA PRO A 46 -2.83 8.56 7.63
C PRO A 46 -3.21 9.83 6.86
N GLU A 47 -2.70 9.96 5.66
CA GLU A 47 -3.01 11.09 4.77
C GLU A 47 -3.33 10.61 3.36
N TRP A 48 -4.45 11.09 2.81
CA TRP A 48 -4.83 10.81 1.43
C TRP A 48 -4.03 11.68 0.47
N SER A 49 -3.33 11.03 -0.47
CA SER A 49 -2.70 11.71 -1.60
C SER A 49 -3.62 11.71 -2.81
N PHE A 50 -4.35 10.61 -3.01
CA PHE A 50 -5.31 10.45 -4.10
C PHE A 50 -6.53 9.67 -3.61
N GLN A 51 -7.73 10.05 -4.09
CA GLN A 51 -9.00 9.45 -3.65
C GLN A 51 -9.82 8.91 -4.85
N GLY A 52 -9.26 7.99 -5.62
CA GLY A 52 -9.97 7.35 -6.73
C GLY A 52 -9.92 8.14 -8.04
N GLN A 53 -8.83 8.85 -8.28
CA GLN A 53 -8.55 9.47 -9.56
C GLN A 53 -8.06 8.45 -10.59
N ARG A 54 -8.19 8.77 -11.87
CA ARG A 54 -7.54 7.98 -12.91
C ARG A 54 -6.02 8.08 -12.75
N SER A 55 -5.33 6.95 -12.88
CA SER A 55 -3.87 6.94 -12.93
C SER A 55 -3.38 7.82 -14.07
N GLY A 56 -2.26 8.49 -13.88
CA GLY A 56 -1.69 9.40 -14.87
C GLY A 56 -0.43 10.08 -14.37
N GLN A 57 0.01 11.13 -15.07
CA GLN A 57 1.26 11.83 -14.78
C GLN A 57 1.36 12.37 -13.35
N ALA A 58 0.25 12.84 -12.78
CA ALA A 58 0.23 13.33 -11.40
C ALA A 58 0.61 12.26 -10.38
N LEU A 59 0.19 11.02 -10.60
CA LEU A 59 0.52 9.88 -9.74
C LEU A 59 1.99 9.48 -9.88
N GLN A 60 2.55 9.52 -11.09
CA GLN A 60 3.96 9.27 -11.34
C GLN A 60 4.84 10.36 -10.71
N ALA A 61 4.53 11.64 -10.92
CA ALA A 61 5.26 12.76 -10.33
C ALA A 61 5.23 12.73 -8.80
N TRP A 62 4.09 12.36 -8.20
CA TRP A 62 3.98 12.17 -6.75
C TRP A 62 4.90 11.05 -6.27
N LEU A 63 4.90 9.91 -6.97
CA LEU A 63 5.73 8.77 -6.60
C LEU A 63 7.23 9.10 -6.64
N GLU A 64 7.68 9.86 -7.63
CA GLU A 64 9.08 10.31 -7.75
C GLU A 64 9.51 11.16 -6.55
N GLN A 65 8.63 12.03 -6.08
CA GLN A 65 8.88 12.93 -4.94
C GLN A 65 8.74 12.26 -3.57
N LEU A 66 8.17 11.05 -3.52
CA LEU A 66 7.94 10.34 -2.28
C LEU A 66 9.25 10.07 -1.54
N GLY A 67 9.35 10.56 -0.31
CA GLY A 67 10.44 10.28 0.62
C GLY A 67 10.02 9.31 1.72
N ALA A 68 10.97 8.76 2.46
CA ALA A 68 10.62 8.00 3.67
C ALA A 68 10.26 8.96 4.80
N GLY A 69 9.11 8.74 5.42
CA GLY A 69 8.63 9.49 6.59
C GLY A 69 9.00 8.84 7.91
N GLY A 70 8.40 9.31 8.99
CA GLY A 70 8.50 8.74 10.34
C GLY A 70 7.17 8.16 10.81
N GLY A 71 7.22 7.17 11.70
CA GLY A 71 6.02 6.53 12.23
C GLY A 71 5.34 5.56 11.25
N THR A 72 4.40 4.79 11.75
CA THR A 72 3.64 3.83 10.94
C THR A 72 2.23 3.67 11.51
N PRO A 73 1.29 4.61 11.26
CA PRO A 73 -0.09 4.50 11.72
C PRO A 73 -0.91 3.55 10.82
N LEU A 74 -0.40 2.34 10.57
CA LEU A 74 -0.98 1.41 9.60
C LEU A 74 -2.37 0.92 10.02
N LEU A 75 -2.60 0.67 11.31
CA LEU A 75 -3.93 0.29 11.80
C LEU A 75 -4.96 1.39 11.53
N ALA A 76 -4.62 2.63 11.83
CA ALA A 76 -5.48 3.78 11.51
C ALA A 76 -5.71 3.89 10.00
N GLY A 77 -4.69 3.63 9.19
CA GLY A 77 -4.79 3.58 7.74
C GLY A 77 -5.75 2.50 7.23
N LEU A 78 -5.73 1.32 7.82
CA LEU A 78 -6.66 0.24 7.47
C LEU A 78 -8.11 0.60 7.82
N VAL A 79 -8.34 1.19 8.98
CA VAL A 79 -9.67 1.69 9.40
C VAL A 79 -10.18 2.75 8.42
N GLU A 80 -9.34 3.70 8.05
CA GLU A 80 -9.71 4.78 7.12
C GLU A 80 -9.95 4.27 5.70
N ALA A 81 -9.11 3.35 5.22
CA ALA A 81 -9.29 2.71 3.93
C ALA A 81 -10.59 1.90 3.88
N GLN A 82 -10.94 1.18 4.94
CA GLN A 82 -12.21 0.45 5.03
C GLN A 82 -13.41 1.38 4.97
N ALA A 83 -13.38 2.49 5.71
CA ALA A 83 -14.45 3.49 5.68
C ALA A 83 -14.62 4.09 4.28
N TRP A 84 -13.50 4.42 3.62
CA TRP A 84 -13.50 4.93 2.25
C TRP A 84 -14.06 3.91 1.25
N LEU A 85 -13.62 2.65 1.31
CA LEU A 85 -14.10 1.56 0.44
C LEU A 85 -15.59 1.31 0.63
N THR A 86 -16.08 1.34 1.86
CA THR A 86 -17.51 1.19 2.17
C THR A 86 -18.33 2.33 1.55
N SER A 87 -17.87 3.57 1.68
CA SER A 87 -18.52 4.74 1.06
C SER A 87 -18.47 4.64 -0.47
N ARG A 88 -17.33 4.27 -1.03
CA ARG A 88 -17.12 4.11 -2.47
C ARG A 88 -18.07 3.07 -3.08
N ARG A 89 -18.20 1.91 -2.42
CA ARG A 89 -19.10 0.85 -2.88
C ARG A 89 -20.57 1.30 -2.90
N ARG A 90 -21.00 2.11 -1.93
CA ARG A 90 -22.36 2.67 -1.92
C ARG A 90 -22.60 3.63 -3.09
N GLN A 91 -21.61 4.43 -3.44
CA GLN A 91 -21.68 5.41 -4.53
C GLN A 91 -21.53 4.75 -5.92
N HIS A 92 -20.76 3.69 -6.01
CA HIS A 92 -20.40 2.98 -7.24
C HIS A 92 -20.55 1.46 -7.08
N PRO A 93 -21.76 0.92 -6.97
CA PRO A 93 -22.00 -0.49 -6.62
C PRO A 93 -21.50 -1.50 -7.66
N GLY A 94 -21.27 -1.06 -8.90
CA GLY A 94 -20.71 -1.90 -9.97
C GLY A 94 -19.16 -1.83 -10.09
N GLU A 95 -18.49 -1.08 -9.21
CA GLU A 95 -17.03 -0.92 -9.26
C GLU A 95 -16.37 -2.03 -8.46
N GLU A 96 -15.49 -2.78 -9.11
CA GLU A 96 -14.63 -3.76 -8.41
C GLU A 96 -13.47 -3.04 -7.75
N CYS A 97 -13.26 -3.33 -6.47
CA CYS A 97 -12.19 -2.73 -5.67
C CYS A 97 -11.24 -3.82 -5.18
N GLN A 98 -9.97 -3.49 -5.10
CA GLN A 98 -8.95 -4.27 -4.41
C GLN A 98 -8.06 -3.36 -3.58
N LEU A 99 -7.53 -3.86 -2.47
CA LEU A 99 -6.59 -3.16 -1.62
C LEU A 99 -5.18 -3.71 -1.83
N LEU A 100 -4.25 -2.83 -2.18
CA LEU A 100 -2.82 -3.09 -2.12
C LEU A 100 -2.25 -2.42 -0.87
N LEU A 101 -1.58 -3.19 -0.04
CA LEU A 101 -0.87 -2.73 1.14
C LEU A 101 0.63 -2.90 0.92
N VAL A 102 1.36 -1.80 0.87
CA VAL A 102 2.82 -1.77 0.71
C VAL A 102 3.44 -1.44 2.05
N THR A 103 4.20 -2.37 2.64
CA THR A 103 4.73 -2.22 4.00
C THR A 103 5.91 -3.16 4.25
N ASP A 104 6.78 -2.83 5.19
CA ASP A 104 7.76 -3.76 5.76
C ASP A 104 7.20 -4.53 6.99
N GLY A 105 5.93 -4.34 7.30
CA GLY A 105 5.21 -5.05 8.34
C GLY A 105 5.62 -4.70 9.77
N ARG A 106 6.40 -3.65 9.99
CA ARG A 106 6.87 -3.26 11.33
C ARG A 106 5.78 -2.61 12.17
N LEU A 107 4.77 -3.40 12.52
CA LEU A 107 3.71 -3.02 13.43
C LEU A 107 4.03 -3.45 14.86
N ARG A 108 3.66 -2.62 15.82
CA ARG A 108 3.80 -2.97 17.24
C ARG A 108 2.67 -3.89 17.70
N GLU A 109 1.48 -3.70 17.17
CA GLU A 109 0.26 -4.44 17.54
C GLU A 109 -0.49 -4.84 16.28
N LEU A 110 -1.00 -6.08 16.28
CA LEU A 110 -1.82 -6.63 15.20
C LEU A 110 -3.27 -6.90 15.65
N GLU A 111 -3.63 -6.42 16.84
CA GLU A 111 -5.00 -6.54 17.35
C GLU A 111 -5.91 -5.45 16.77
N GLY A 112 -7.18 -5.77 16.61
CA GLY A 112 -8.18 -4.81 16.12
C GLY A 112 -8.06 -4.46 14.64
N LEU A 113 -7.51 -5.36 13.81
CA LEU A 113 -7.42 -5.17 12.36
C LEU A 113 -8.80 -5.01 11.74
N ALA A 114 -9.01 -3.88 11.06
CA ALA A 114 -10.16 -3.71 10.18
C ALA A 114 -9.95 -4.55 8.92
N LEU A 115 -10.95 -5.36 8.56
CA LEU A 115 -10.92 -6.19 7.36
C LEU A 115 -11.77 -5.53 6.27
N PRO A 116 -11.16 -4.91 5.25
CA PRO A 116 -11.88 -4.45 4.09
C PRO A 116 -12.57 -5.61 3.37
N ASP A 117 -13.80 -5.39 2.96
CA ASP A 117 -14.57 -6.36 2.19
C ASP A 117 -14.21 -6.29 0.69
N CYS A 118 -12.96 -6.57 0.37
CA CYS A 118 -12.41 -6.67 -0.97
C CYS A 118 -11.14 -7.52 -0.96
N PRO A 119 -10.69 -8.04 -2.11
CA PRO A 119 -9.40 -8.71 -2.20
C PRO A 119 -8.25 -7.81 -1.71
N ILE A 120 -7.37 -8.39 -0.90
CA ILE A 120 -6.23 -7.68 -0.32
C ILE A 120 -4.95 -8.35 -0.80
N ARG A 121 -3.98 -7.53 -1.18
CA ARG A 121 -2.60 -7.94 -1.44
C ARG A 121 -1.65 -7.19 -0.52
N VAL A 122 -0.70 -7.88 0.05
CA VAL A 122 0.38 -7.29 0.84
C VAL A 122 1.66 -7.42 0.05
N LEU A 123 2.24 -6.28 -0.33
CA LEU A 123 3.59 -6.20 -0.88
C LEU A 123 4.55 -5.94 0.26
N ASP A 124 5.33 -6.95 0.59
CA ASP A 124 6.40 -6.86 1.58
C ASP A 124 7.62 -6.20 0.93
N ILE A 125 8.01 -5.06 1.48
CA ILE A 125 9.18 -4.30 1.05
C ILE A 125 10.34 -4.42 2.05
N GLU A 126 10.31 -5.39 2.97
CA GLU A 126 11.42 -5.66 3.87
C GLU A 126 12.60 -6.24 3.09
N LEU A 127 13.68 -5.49 3.02
CA LEU A 127 14.94 -5.92 2.43
C LEU A 127 16.03 -6.05 3.51
N GLY A 128 16.95 -6.95 3.28
CA GLY A 128 18.12 -7.14 4.14
C GLY A 128 18.40 -8.61 4.45
N PRO A 129 19.54 -8.89 5.08
CA PRO A 129 19.97 -10.26 5.35
C PRO A 129 19.13 -10.96 6.42
N LEU A 130 18.44 -10.21 7.27
CA LEU A 130 17.58 -10.73 8.32
C LEU A 130 16.17 -10.16 8.18
N ARG A 131 15.26 -10.97 7.67
CA ARG A 131 13.85 -10.61 7.53
C ARG A 131 13.07 -11.02 8.77
N LEU A 132 12.21 -10.15 9.26
CA LEU A 132 11.37 -10.41 10.43
C LEU A 132 10.07 -11.15 10.07
N GLY A 133 9.69 -11.17 8.77
CA GLY A 133 8.49 -11.86 8.28
C GLY A 133 7.18 -11.29 8.80
N ARG A 134 7.17 -10.06 9.27
CA ARG A 134 5.97 -9.43 9.87
C ARG A 134 4.91 -9.08 8.84
N ALA A 135 5.31 -8.73 7.63
CA ALA A 135 4.37 -8.46 6.55
C ALA A 135 3.67 -9.73 6.08
N GLU A 136 4.36 -10.89 6.09
CA GLU A 136 3.75 -12.19 5.82
C GLU A 136 2.73 -12.57 6.89
N GLU A 137 3.07 -12.38 8.18
CA GLU A 137 2.13 -12.57 9.29
C GLU A 137 0.90 -11.67 9.17
N LEU A 138 1.10 -10.40 8.80
CA LEU A 138 0.02 -9.45 8.54
C LEU A 138 -0.87 -9.94 7.39
N ALA A 139 -0.30 -10.38 6.27
CA ALA A 139 -1.05 -10.92 5.15
C ALA A 139 -1.92 -12.12 5.57
N ARG A 140 -1.37 -13.05 6.33
CA ARG A 140 -2.11 -14.20 6.85
C ARG A 140 -3.28 -13.78 7.73
N ARG A 141 -3.12 -12.81 8.62
CA ARG A 141 -4.19 -12.29 9.47
C ARG A 141 -5.27 -11.55 8.71
N LEU A 142 -4.90 -10.87 7.63
CA LEU A 142 -5.85 -10.17 6.76
C LEU A 142 -6.52 -11.10 5.75
N GLY A 143 -6.13 -12.38 5.65
CA GLY A 143 -6.56 -13.26 4.57
C GLY A 143 -6.12 -12.76 3.19
N ALA A 144 -4.98 -12.09 3.13
CA ALA A 144 -4.45 -11.41 1.95
C ALA A 144 -3.47 -12.28 1.17
N GLU A 145 -3.36 -12.03 -0.13
CA GLU A 145 -2.27 -12.53 -0.96
C GLU A 145 -0.96 -11.85 -0.52
N TYR A 146 0.08 -12.64 -0.26
CA TYR A 146 1.40 -12.14 0.10
C TYR A 146 2.31 -12.12 -1.12
N LEU A 147 3.02 -11.02 -1.31
CA LEU A 147 4.04 -10.83 -2.34
C LEU A 147 5.28 -10.20 -1.67
N HIS A 148 6.45 -10.72 -2.00
CA HIS A 148 7.70 -10.09 -1.60
C HIS A 148 8.30 -9.29 -2.76
N LEU A 149 8.86 -8.13 -2.47
CA LEU A 149 9.39 -7.20 -3.48
C LEU A 149 10.40 -7.84 -4.44
N GLU A 150 11.27 -8.73 -3.94
CA GLU A 150 12.27 -9.43 -4.76
C GLU A 150 11.68 -10.57 -5.62
N GLU A 151 10.47 -11.01 -5.35
CA GLU A 151 9.81 -12.12 -6.04
C GLU A 151 8.86 -11.63 -7.14
N VAL A 152 8.56 -10.33 -7.15
CA VAL A 152 7.73 -9.73 -8.21
C VAL A 152 8.58 -9.55 -9.46
N PRO A 153 8.22 -10.18 -10.59
CA PRO A 153 8.96 -9.98 -11.83
C PRO A 153 8.97 -8.50 -12.24
N VAL A 154 10.13 -7.95 -12.46
CA VAL A 154 10.28 -6.65 -13.12
C VAL A 154 9.90 -6.86 -14.57
N VAL A 155 8.83 -6.25 -14.99
CA VAL A 155 8.35 -6.33 -16.38
C VAL A 155 9.13 -5.35 -17.24
#